data_64d73299bb67d0274e4f0cb44c2a8295
#
_entry.id   64d73299bb67d0274e4f0cb44c2a8295
#
_cell.length_a   1.000
_cell.length_b   1.000
_cell.length_c   1.000
_cell.angle_alpha   90.00
_cell.angle_beta   90.00
_cell.angle_gamma   90.00
#
_symmetry.space_group_name_H-M   'P 1'
#
loop_
_entity.id
_entity.type
_entity.pdbx_description
1 polymer ?
#
loop_
_entity_poly.entity_id
_entity_poly.type
_entity_poly.pdbx_seq_one_letter_code
_entity_poly.pdbx_strand_id
1 'polypeptide(L)'
;MKVLFINSVCGIGSTGRICTDLAQQLEAEGNEVKIAYGRKGTVPEQFQKYAVRIGTDFDCKMHAIQTRLFDTHGFGSKHATKEFLKWAEEYKPDLVWLHNLHGYYINVEMLFDWIKKHPEMQVKWTLHDCWAFTGHCSHFTMVKCEQWKSHCSYCSQLRRYPACFAMSSVSKNFERKRKAFTGVKNMTLITPSKWLADLTRQSFLKEYPVEVHYNTIDTSIFKPTPSDFRERYGLQDKIIVLGVANVWEDRKGLFDFYKLAEMLDDRYVIVLVGLSEKQIKELPKNIKGIQRTNSPQELTAIYTAADVFVNPSVEENFGMTPVEAQACGTPSIVYEDTACEEIARQNGNTVVPQDVNALYESITGHKFAGGVTNKCTIICIPRTNSPQELAAIYTAADVFANPTYEDNYPTVNLEAQACGTRVITYDTGGCRETIDGKTCEYLTKTK
;
A
#
# COMPACT_ATOMS: atom_id res chain seq x y z
N MET A 1 -6.06 27.82 -1.75
CA MET A 1 -4.62 27.69 -1.99
C MET A 1 -4.36 27.11 -3.36
N LYS A 2 -3.17 27.38 -3.93
CA LYS A 2 -2.68 26.67 -5.12
C LYS A 2 -1.82 25.49 -4.71
N VAL A 3 -2.22 24.29 -5.08
CA VAL A 3 -1.52 23.05 -4.74
C VAL A 3 -0.92 22.43 -5.99
N LEU A 4 0.38 22.13 -5.93
CA LEU A 4 1.11 21.49 -7.02
C LEU A 4 1.60 20.11 -6.57
N PHE A 5 0.97 19.06 -7.08
CA PHE A 5 1.51 17.71 -6.96
C PHE A 5 2.62 17.47 -7.99
N ILE A 6 3.67 16.73 -7.59
CA ILE A 6 4.72 16.27 -8.51
C ILE A 6 4.85 14.76 -8.35
N ASN A 7 4.49 14.01 -9.40
CA ASN A 7 4.52 12.55 -9.42
C ASN A 7 5.00 12.02 -10.77
N SER A 8 5.39 10.76 -10.83
CA SER A 8 5.84 10.14 -12.09
C SER A 8 4.70 9.96 -13.11
N VAL A 9 3.47 9.77 -12.67
CA VAL A 9 2.26 9.53 -13.50
C VAL A 9 1.05 10.31 -12.94
N CYS A 10 0.02 10.51 -13.75
CA CYS A 10 -1.23 11.17 -13.37
C CYS A 10 -2.42 10.26 -13.67
N GLY A 11 -3.21 9.92 -12.65
CA GLY A 11 -4.47 9.15 -12.75
C GLY A 11 -4.31 7.66 -13.10
N ILE A 12 -3.08 7.17 -13.27
CA ILE A 12 -2.79 5.76 -13.59
C ILE A 12 -1.78 5.18 -12.59
N GLY A 13 -1.85 3.86 -12.39
CA GLY A 13 -1.05 3.19 -11.36
C GLY A 13 -1.45 3.62 -9.95
N SER A 14 -0.86 3.01 -8.92
CA SER A 14 -1.20 3.28 -7.51
C SER A 14 -0.93 4.74 -7.12
N THR A 15 0.29 5.23 -7.33
CA THR A 15 0.66 6.59 -6.92
C THR A 15 -0.05 7.68 -7.73
N GLY A 16 -0.35 7.41 -9.02
CA GLY A 16 -1.12 8.35 -9.84
C GLY A 16 -2.58 8.48 -9.39
N ARG A 17 -3.19 7.38 -8.93
CA ARG A 17 -4.54 7.41 -8.34
C ARG A 17 -4.54 8.14 -7.01
N ILE A 18 -3.60 7.84 -6.12
CA ILE A 18 -3.46 8.58 -4.85
C ILE A 18 -3.39 10.10 -5.11
N CYS A 19 -2.60 10.55 -6.10
CA CYS A 19 -2.54 11.97 -6.44
C CYS A 19 -3.87 12.53 -6.95
N THR A 20 -4.61 11.78 -7.77
CA THR A 20 -5.90 12.26 -8.30
C THR A 20 -6.99 12.26 -7.24
N ASP A 21 -7.01 11.29 -6.34
CA ASP A 21 -7.98 11.22 -5.24
C ASP A 21 -7.77 12.38 -4.27
N LEU A 22 -6.53 12.65 -3.88
CA LEU A 22 -6.17 13.83 -3.09
C LEU A 22 -6.48 15.15 -3.82
N ALA A 23 -6.25 15.20 -5.14
CA ALA A 23 -6.55 16.39 -5.93
C ALA A 23 -8.06 16.68 -5.97
N GLN A 24 -8.90 15.67 -6.12
CA GLN A 24 -10.35 15.83 -6.09
C GLN A 24 -10.84 16.27 -4.71
N GLN A 25 -10.29 15.71 -3.63
CA GLN A 25 -10.62 16.13 -2.28
C GLN A 25 -10.24 17.58 -2.03
N LEU A 26 -9.02 17.99 -2.36
CA LEU A 26 -8.57 19.37 -2.19
C LEU A 26 -9.34 20.37 -3.07
N GLU A 27 -9.71 19.97 -4.28
CA GLU A 27 -10.58 20.80 -5.15
C GLU A 27 -11.98 20.98 -4.52
N ALA A 28 -12.54 19.93 -3.94
CA ALA A 28 -13.83 20.02 -3.22
C ALA A 28 -13.75 20.94 -1.99
N GLU A 29 -12.57 21.09 -1.39
CA GLU A 29 -12.28 22.03 -0.32
C GLU A 29 -12.00 23.47 -0.83
N GLY A 30 -12.13 23.73 -2.13
CA GLY A 30 -11.97 25.05 -2.76
C GLY A 30 -10.52 25.42 -3.11
N ASN A 31 -9.63 24.44 -3.23
CA ASN A 31 -8.26 24.67 -3.66
C ASN A 31 -8.11 24.57 -5.19
N GLU A 32 -7.17 25.31 -5.77
CA GLU A 32 -6.73 25.13 -7.15
C GLU A 32 -5.61 24.06 -7.18
N VAL A 33 -5.79 23.01 -7.97
CA VAL A 33 -4.88 21.86 -7.95
C VAL A 33 -4.30 21.56 -9.34
N LYS A 34 -2.98 21.33 -9.41
CA LYS A 34 -2.30 20.79 -10.59
C LYS A 34 -1.45 19.57 -10.20
N ILE A 35 -1.29 18.64 -11.16
CA ILE A 35 -0.46 17.42 -11.04
C ILE A 35 0.57 17.44 -12.15
N ALA A 36 1.81 17.78 -11.80
CA ALA A 36 2.93 17.70 -12.73
C ALA A 36 3.44 16.26 -12.81
N TYR A 37 3.54 15.72 -14.04
CA TYR A 37 3.91 14.33 -14.26
C TYR A 37 4.80 14.18 -15.50
N GLY A 38 5.60 13.09 -15.57
CA GLY A 38 6.57 12.96 -16.66
C GLY A 38 6.52 11.67 -17.45
N ARG A 39 6.15 10.53 -16.86
CA ARG A 39 6.17 9.25 -17.56
C ARG A 39 5.04 9.10 -18.57
N LYS A 40 5.32 8.31 -19.62
CA LYS A 40 4.32 7.93 -20.62
C LYS A 40 3.12 7.26 -19.97
N GLY A 41 1.93 7.64 -20.40
CA GLY A 41 0.66 7.08 -20.00
C GLY A 41 -0.46 8.03 -20.43
N THR A 42 -1.62 7.48 -20.78
CA THR A 42 -2.80 8.29 -21.07
C THR A 42 -3.43 8.71 -19.74
N VAL A 43 -3.46 10.02 -19.51
CA VAL A 43 -4.22 10.57 -18.37
C VAL A 43 -5.70 10.38 -18.66
N PRO A 44 -6.49 9.74 -17.76
CA PRO A 44 -7.93 9.62 -17.95
C PRO A 44 -8.59 11.00 -18.13
N GLU A 45 -9.62 11.07 -18.96
CA GLU A 45 -10.25 12.32 -19.39
C GLU A 45 -10.66 13.20 -18.21
N GLN A 46 -11.28 12.60 -17.18
CA GLN A 46 -11.71 13.32 -15.98
C GLN A 46 -10.60 14.00 -15.19
N PHE A 47 -9.33 13.59 -15.37
CA PHE A 47 -8.17 14.13 -14.65
C PHE A 47 -7.31 15.06 -15.51
N GLN A 48 -7.63 15.25 -16.79
CA GLN A 48 -6.83 16.11 -17.69
C GLN A 48 -6.77 17.56 -17.20
N LYS A 49 -7.82 18.03 -16.52
CA LYS A 49 -7.85 19.39 -15.93
C LYS A 49 -6.73 19.65 -14.91
N TYR A 50 -6.22 18.61 -14.25
CA TYR A 50 -5.12 18.71 -13.29
C TYR A 50 -3.75 18.56 -13.95
N ALA A 51 -3.66 17.93 -15.11
CA ALA A 51 -2.44 17.38 -15.67
C ALA A 51 -1.52 18.47 -16.27
N VAL A 52 -0.26 18.48 -15.84
CA VAL A 52 0.83 19.30 -16.39
C VAL A 52 1.99 18.40 -16.76
N ARG A 53 2.34 18.33 -18.04
CA ARG A 53 3.39 17.42 -18.51
C ARG A 53 4.79 18.01 -18.29
N ILE A 54 5.69 17.23 -17.67
CA ILE A 54 7.12 17.56 -17.56
C ILE A 54 7.87 16.84 -18.69
N GLY A 55 8.38 17.60 -19.65
CA GLY A 55 9.12 17.05 -20.79
C GLY A 55 8.31 16.13 -21.71
N THR A 56 9.02 15.32 -22.45
CA THR A 56 8.49 14.42 -23.48
C THR A 56 8.85 12.95 -23.21
N ASP A 57 8.26 12.03 -23.96
CA ASP A 57 8.63 10.61 -23.89
C ASP A 57 10.09 10.37 -24.32
N PHE A 58 10.63 11.25 -25.19
CA PHE A 58 12.03 11.21 -25.59
C PHE A 58 12.94 11.59 -24.39
N ASP A 59 12.62 12.64 -23.65
CA ASP A 59 13.37 13.04 -22.43
C ASP A 59 13.42 11.89 -21.43
N CYS A 60 12.28 11.21 -21.19
CA CYS A 60 12.21 10.05 -20.30
C CYS A 60 13.09 8.88 -20.80
N LYS A 61 13.09 8.60 -22.10
CA LYS A 61 13.93 7.56 -22.71
C LYS A 61 15.40 7.86 -22.54
N MET A 62 15.80 9.10 -22.85
CA MET A 62 17.21 9.53 -22.72
C MET A 62 17.68 9.46 -21.26
N HIS A 63 16.87 9.91 -20.31
CA HIS A 63 17.17 9.80 -18.88
C HIS A 63 17.30 8.32 -18.45
N ALA A 64 16.43 7.43 -18.94
CA ALA A 64 16.51 6.00 -18.65
C ALA A 64 17.80 5.37 -19.23
N ILE A 65 18.21 5.74 -20.44
CA ILE A 65 19.48 5.31 -21.05
C ILE A 65 20.66 5.78 -20.23
N GLN A 66 20.69 7.05 -19.86
CA GLN A 66 21.74 7.64 -19.00
C GLN A 66 21.82 6.90 -17.66
N THR A 67 20.68 6.58 -17.05
CA THR A 67 20.64 5.83 -15.79
C THR A 67 21.21 4.44 -15.97
N ARG A 68 20.85 3.71 -17.03
CA ARG A 68 21.37 2.36 -17.30
C ARG A 68 22.88 2.33 -17.54
N LEU A 69 23.44 3.41 -18.09
CA LEU A 69 24.88 3.49 -18.37
C LEU A 69 25.66 4.06 -17.19
N PHE A 70 25.14 5.07 -16.49
CA PHE A 70 25.88 5.89 -15.56
C PHE A 70 25.25 6.01 -14.17
N ASP A 71 24.19 5.23 -13.89
CA ASP A 71 23.49 5.24 -12.59
C ASP A 71 23.02 6.66 -12.16
N THR A 72 22.42 7.42 -13.07
CA THR A 72 22.03 8.82 -12.86
C THR A 72 20.53 9.01 -12.63
N HIS A 73 19.85 8.05 -12.01
CA HIS A 73 18.42 8.11 -11.76
C HIS A 73 18.03 9.30 -10.86
N GLY A 74 17.13 10.14 -11.37
CA GLY A 74 16.74 11.40 -10.71
C GLY A 74 17.65 12.61 -11.04
N PHE A 75 18.72 12.42 -11.82
CA PHE A 75 19.68 13.48 -12.16
C PHE A 75 19.74 13.84 -13.64
N GLY A 76 18.97 13.17 -14.47
CA GLY A 76 18.75 13.49 -15.88
C GLY A 76 17.66 14.55 -16.09
N SER A 77 17.09 14.61 -17.29
CA SER A 77 15.96 15.48 -17.67
C SER A 77 16.13 16.98 -17.34
N LYS A 78 17.37 17.51 -17.39
CA LYS A 78 17.67 18.88 -16.95
C LYS A 78 16.89 19.94 -17.74
N HIS A 79 16.80 19.81 -19.07
CA HIS A 79 16.06 20.75 -19.91
C HIS A 79 14.57 20.74 -19.58
N ALA A 80 13.94 19.55 -19.56
CA ALA A 80 12.54 19.39 -19.23
C ALA A 80 12.22 19.96 -17.83
N THR A 81 13.09 19.73 -16.85
CA THR A 81 12.95 20.29 -15.50
C THR A 81 13.05 21.81 -15.51
N LYS A 82 13.99 22.38 -16.25
CA LYS A 82 14.15 23.84 -16.34
C LYS A 82 12.88 24.51 -16.89
N GLU A 83 12.31 23.98 -17.96
CA GLU A 83 11.08 24.52 -18.55
C GLU A 83 9.88 24.34 -17.61
N PHE A 84 9.76 23.19 -16.95
CA PHE A 84 8.75 22.98 -15.92
C PHE A 84 8.87 23.97 -14.76
N LEU A 85 10.07 24.23 -14.26
CA LEU A 85 10.28 25.16 -13.15
C LEU A 85 9.96 26.61 -13.52
N LYS A 86 10.13 27.03 -14.79
CA LYS A 86 9.63 28.33 -15.26
C LYS A 86 8.10 28.42 -15.14
N TRP A 87 7.41 27.38 -15.58
CA TRP A 87 5.97 27.31 -15.43
C TRP A 87 5.54 27.30 -13.96
N ALA A 88 6.24 26.56 -13.10
CA ALA A 88 5.94 26.51 -11.66
C ALA A 88 6.14 27.87 -10.98
N GLU A 89 7.13 28.65 -11.41
CA GLU A 89 7.36 30.02 -10.97
C GLU A 89 6.21 30.98 -11.32
N GLU A 90 5.60 30.80 -12.50
CA GLU A 90 4.42 31.55 -12.92
C GLU A 90 3.15 31.08 -12.20
N TYR A 91 3.03 29.76 -11.95
CA TYR A 91 1.90 29.19 -11.25
C TYR A 91 1.84 29.61 -9.77
N LYS A 92 3.00 29.80 -9.11
CA LYS A 92 3.16 30.22 -7.71
C LYS A 92 2.37 29.36 -6.75
N PRO A 93 2.75 28.08 -6.56
CA PRO A 93 2.06 27.20 -5.61
C PRO A 93 2.28 27.65 -4.17
N ASP A 94 1.23 27.59 -3.36
CA ASP A 94 1.31 27.75 -1.89
C ASP A 94 1.83 26.47 -1.23
N LEU A 95 1.50 25.30 -1.81
CA LEU A 95 1.91 23.98 -1.38
C LEU A 95 2.44 23.16 -2.56
N VAL A 96 3.65 22.64 -2.42
CA VAL A 96 4.19 21.59 -3.30
C VAL A 96 4.10 20.24 -2.58
N TRP A 97 3.38 19.30 -3.20
CA TRP A 97 3.23 17.95 -2.65
C TRP A 97 3.93 16.93 -3.54
N LEU A 98 5.11 16.50 -3.09
CA LEU A 98 5.97 15.57 -3.79
C LEU A 98 5.52 14.13 -3.54
N HIS A 99 5.56 13.31 -4.59
CA HIS A 99 5.35 11.86 -4.54
C HIS A 99 6.56 11.15 -5.15
N ASN A 100 6.36 10.29 -6.17
CA ASN A 100 7.47 9.58 -6.81
C ASN A 100 8.30 10.52 -7.68
N LEU A 101 9.43 11.00 -7.16
CA LEU A 101 10.40 11.81 -7.90
C LEU A 101 11.32 10.99 -8.80
N HIS A 102 11.32 9.68 -8.64
CA HIS A 102 11.98 8.75 -9.55
C HIS A 102 11.05 8.33 -10.71
N GLY A 103 11.62 7.82 -11.80
CA GLY A 103 10.85 7.46 -13.00
C GLY A 103 11.33 8.17 -14.27
N TYR A 104 12.55 8.71 -14.25
CA TYR A 104 13.26 9.24 -15.44
C TYR A 104 12.67 10.51 -16.06
N TYR A 105 12.03 11.39 -15.29
CA TYR A 105 11.29 12.53 -15.86
C TYR A 105 11.72 13.90 -15.30
N ILE A 106 12.37 13.95 -14.15
CA ILE A 106 12.73 15.19 -13.46
C ILE A 106 14.16 15.13 -12.94
N ASN A 107 14.79 16.30 -12.83
CA ASN A 107 16.08 16.47 -12.15
C ASN A 107 15.84 16.96 -10.72
N VAL A 108 16.13 16.10 -9.75
CA VAL A 108 15.81 16.38 -8.34
C VAL A 108 16.69 17.47 -7.74
N GLU A 109 17.94 17.66 -8.19
CA GLU A 109 18.79 18.75 -7.70
C GLU A 109 18.18 20.11 -8.08
N MET A 110 17.82 20.29 -9.34
CA MET A 110 17.19 21.53 -9.82
C MET A 110 15.85 21.80 -9.13
N LEU A 111 15.04 20.75 -8.91
CA LEU A 111 13.77 20.87 -8.20
C LEU A 111 13.98 21.36 -6.77
N PHE A 112 14.87 20.73 -6.02
CA PHE A 112 15.11 21.09 -4.63
C PHE A 112 15.87 22.42 -4.48
N ASP A 113 16.72 22.78 -5.44
CA ASP A 113 17.33 24.12 -5.48
C ASP A 113 16.25 25.22 -5.69
N TRP A 114 15.23 24.92 -6.48
CA TRP A 114 14.08 25.81 -6.65
C TRP A 114 13.24 25.87 -5.37
N ILE A 115 12.88 24.72 -4.76
CA ILE A 115 12.13 24.65 -3.50
C ILE A 115 12.84 25.46 -2.40
N LYS A 116 14.16 25.33 -2.25
CA LYS A 116 14.94 26.04 -1.23
C LYS A 116 14.97 27.56 -1.43
N LYS A 117 14.70 28.06 -2.63
CA LYS A 117 14.57 29.50 -2.92
C LYS A 117 13.23 30.09 -2.50
N HIS A 118 12.25 29.24 -2.19
CA HIS A 118 10.89 29.63 -1.80
C HIS A 118 10.57 29.13 -0.37
N PRO A 119 11.24 29.69 0.66
CA PRO A 119 11.08 29.21 2.04
C PRO A 119 9.71 29.49 2.64
N GLU A 120 8.89 30.33 2.02
CA GLU A 120 7.49 30.62 2.37
C GLU A 120 6.55 29.50 1.92
N MET A 121 6.91 28.77 0.87
CA MET A 121 6.12 27.69 0.30
C MET A 121 6.14 26.46 1.20
N GLN A 122 4.97 25.87 1.44
CA GLN A 122 4.87 24.61 2.16
C GLN A 122 5.28 23.42 1.26
N VAL A 123 5.94 22.44 1.84
CA VAL A 123 6.35 21.23 1.12
C VAL A 123 5.89 20.01 1.89
N LYS A 124 5.15 19.12 1.22
CA LYS A 124 4.86 17.77 1.67
C LYS A 124 5.54 16.78 0.75
N TRP A 125 6.12 15.72 1.28
CA TRP A 125 6.69 14.66 0.46
C TRP A 125 6.22 13.30 0.94
N THR A 126 5.32 12.68 0.17
CA THR A 126 4.87 11.30 0.41
C THR A 126 5.89 10.32 -0.17
N LEU A 127 6.54 9.57 0.69
CA LEU A 127 7.46 8.51 0.33
C LEU A 127 6.67 7.23 0.07
N HIS A 128 6.83 6.65 -1.13
CA HIS A 128 6.19 5.39 -1.51
C HIS A 128 7.16 4.21 -1.51
N ASP A 129 8.45 4.48 -1.38
CA ASP A 129 9.55 3.53 -1.26
C ASP A 129 10.78 4.19 -0.65
N CYS A 130 11.89 3.45 -0.58
CA CYS A 130 13.12 3.90 0.08
C CYS A 130 14.09 4.65 -0.84
N TRP A 131 13.75 4.90 -2.12
CA TRP A 131 14.67 5.52 -3.07
C TRP A 131 15.18 6.90 -2.63
N ALA A 132 14.35 7.65 -1.92
CA ALA A 132 14.68 9.02 -1.49
C ALA A 132 15.97 9.09 -0.65
N PHE A 133 16.22 8.10 0.20
CA PHE A 133 17.34 8.10 1.15
C PHE A 133 18.41 7.02 0.91
N THR A 134 18.43 6.43 -0.28
CA THR A 134 19.45 5.46 -0.71
C THR A 134 20.32 6.04 -1.83
N GLY A 135 21.46 5.43 -2.11
CA GLY A 135 22.31 5.83 -3.24
C GLY A 135 21.79 5.36 -4.60
N HIS A 136 20.93 4.32 -4.62
CA HIS A 136 20.44 3.69 -5.85
C HIS A 136 19.07 3.08 -5.69
N CYS A 137 18.94 2.00 -4.90
CA CYS A 137 17.79 1.11 -4.84
C CYS A 137 16.57 1.75 -4.17
N SER A 138 15.37 1.26 -4.53
CA SER A 138 14.11 1.62 -3.90
C SER A 138 13.69 0.61 -2.82
N HIS A 139 14.37 -0.53 -2.76
CA HIS A 139 14.12 -1.63 -1.84
C HIS A 139 15.46 -2.23 -1.38
N PHE A 140 15.62 -2.57 -0.11
CA PHE A 140 16.89 -3.06 0.43
C PHE A 140 16.77 -3.99 1.64
N THR A 141 15.60 -4.13 2.23
CA THR A 141 15.43 -4.94 3.45
C THR A 141 15.57 -6.43 3.15
N MET A 142 15.11 -6.89 1.99
CA MET A 142 15.30 -8.26 1.52
C MET A 142 16.79 -8.70 1.51
N VAL A 143 17.69 -7.77 1.17
CA VAL A 143 19.14 -8.03 1.15
C VAL A 143 19.82 -7.58 2.43
N LYS A 144 19.06 -7.19 3.45
CA LYS A 144 19.53 -6.76 4.78
C LYS A 144 20.63 -5.69 4.70
N CYS A 145 20.50 -4.73 3.77
CA CYS A 145 21.48 -3.68 3.58
C CYS A 145 21.30 -2.56 4.59
N GLU A 146 22.37 -2.19 5.29
CA GLU A 146 22.40 -1.13 6.33
C GLU A 146 23.16 0.13 5.88
N GLN A 147 23.77 0.14 4.69
CA GLN A 147 24.61 1.24 4.22
C GLN A 147 23.89 2.59 4.14
N TRP A 148 22.62 2.57 3.77
CA TRP A 148 21.77 3.77 3.62
C TRP A 148 21.65 4.61 4.91
N LYS A 149 21.89 4.02 6.07
CA LYS A 149 21.86 4.72 7.36
C LYS A 149 23.00 5.74 7.52
N SER A 150 24.12 5.48 6.90
CA SER A 150 25.33 6.32 6.99
C SER A 150 25.82 6.79 5.63
N HIS A 151 26.19 5.86 4.75
CA HIS A 151 26.70 6.15 3.41
C HIS A 151 26.63 4.92 2.51
N CYS A 152 25.89 5.03 1.39
CA CYS A 152 25.87 4.00 0.37
C CYS A 152 27.17 4.05 -0.46
N SER A 153 28.06 3.10 -0.30
CA SER A 153 29.31 2.99 -1.06
C SER A 153 29.18 2.11 -2.31
N TYR A 154 28.36 1.06 -2.23
CA TYR A 154 28.01 0.16 -3.33
C TYR A 154 26.56 -0.31 -3.19
N CYS A 155 26.01 -0.96 -4.23
CA CYS A 155 24.67 -1.55 -4.17
C CYS A 155 24.70 -2.96 -4.75
N SER A 156 24.35 -3.96 -3.94
CA SER A 156 24.18 -5.36 -4.39
C SER A 156 23.01 -5.51 -5.37
N GLN A 157 22.09 -4.55 -5.39
CA GLN A 157 20.92 -4.52 -6.25
C GLN A 157 21.10 -3.59 -7.47
N LEU A 158 22.33 -3.28 -7.87
CA LEU A 158 22.60 -2.32 -8.95
C LEU A 158 21.90 -2.68 -10.28
N ARG A 159 21.66 -3.97 -10.53
CA ARG A 159 20.98 -4.48 -11.73
C ARG A 159 19.46 -4.57 -11.59
N ARG A 160 18.89 -4.31 -10.38
CA ARG A 160 17.46 -4.16 -10.15
C ARG A 160 17.04 -2.70 -10.34
N TYR A 161 15.75 -2.43 -10.32
CA TYR A 161 15.23 -1.07 -10.50
C TYR A 161 15.81 -0.08 -9.46
N PRO A 162 16.32 1.05 -9.94
CA PRO A 162 16.47 1.60 -11.30
C PRO A 162 17.74 1.11 -12.02
N ALA A 163 17.70 -0.03 -12.66
CA ALA A 163 18.83 -0.81 -13.15
C ALA A 163 19.96 0.02 -13.82
N CYS A 164 21.20 -0.28 -13.42
CA CYS A 164 22.43 0.19 -14.06
C CYS A 164 23.30 -1.01 -14.45
N PHE A 165 23.88 -0.97 -15.66
CA PHE A 165 24.62 -2.08 -16.24
C PHE A 165 26.09 -1.75 -16.54
N ALA A 166 26.50 -0.49 -16.47
CA ALA A 166 27.86 -0.08 -16.80
C ALA A 166 28.57 0.59 -15.59
N MET A 167 28.43 1.86 -15.35
CA MET A 167 29.17 2.59 -14.32
C MET A 167 28.27 2.92 -13.13
N SER A 168 28.58 2.37 -11.96
CA SER A 168 27.91 2.69 -10.72
C SER A 168 28.28 4.09 -10.23
N SER A 169 27.27 4.83 -9.79
CA SER A 169 27.42 6.13 -9.14
C SER A 169 26.78 6.17 -7.74
N VAL A 170 26.60 5.02 -7.11
CA VAL A 170 25.88 4.83 -5.84
C VAL A 170 26.35 5.80 -4.75
N SER A 171 27.65 5.85 -4.47
CA SER A 171 28.22 6.74 -3.46
C SER A 171 27.99 8.22 -3.80
N LYS A 172 28.26 8.59 -5.05
CA LYS A 172 28.02 9.98 -5.53
C LYS A 172 26.54 10.35 -5.47
N ASN A 173 25.64 9.45 -5.86
CA ASN A 173 24.20 9.68 -5.82
C ASN A 173 23.67 9.83 -4.41
N PHE A 174 24.20 9.06 -3.44
CA PHE A 174 23.86 9.20 -2.04
C PHE A 174 24.17 10.62 -1.54
N GLU A 175 25.39 11.12 -1.79
CA GLU A 175 25.80 12.46 -1.37
C GLU A 175 24.99 13.56 -2.09
N ARG A 176 24.73 13.40 -3.39
CA ARG A 176 23.92 14.34 -4.17
C ARG A 176 22.50 14.42 -3.63
N LYS A 177 21.86 13.29 -3.34
CA LYS A 177 20.54 13.25 -2.73
C LYS A 177 20.55 13.87 -1.34
N ARG A 178 21.51 13.50 -0.49
CA ARG A 178 21.66 14.09 0.83
C ARG A 178 21.73 15.61 0.74
N LYS A 179 22.62 16.14 -0.11
CA LYS A 179 22.77 17.58 -0.32
C LYS A 179 21.49 18.24 -0.87
N ALA A 180 20.83 17.60 -1.83
CA ALA A 180 19.62 18.15 -2.43
C ALA A 180 18.44 18.15 -1.44
N PHE A 181 18.19 17.02 -0.76
CA PHE A 181 16.97 16.78 0.01
C PHE A 181 17.02 17.31 1.45
N THR A 182 18.22 17.61 2.02
CA THR A 182 18.33 18.19 3.37
C THR A 182 18.32 19.72 3.32
N GLY A 183 17.98 20.37 4.46
CA GLY A 183 17.97 21.82 4.61
C GLY A 183 16.81 22.53 3.88
N VAL A 184 15.70 21.85 3.61
CA VAL A 184 14.45 22.44 3.12
C VAL A 184 13.65 22.96 4.32
N LYS A 185 13.33 24.24 4.35
CA LYS A 185 12.42 24.78 5.36
C LYS A 185 10.97 24.31 5.07
N ASN A 186 10.15 24.21 6.08
CA ASN A 186 8.72 23.91 5.95
C ASN A 186 8.40 22.60 5.17
N MET A 187 9.26 21.58 5.26
CA MET A 187 9.00 20.27 4.67
C MET A 187 8.55 19.26 5.73
N THR A 188 7.45 18.57 5.42
CA THR A 188 6.95 17.41 6.18
C THR A 188 6.99 16.19 5.28
N LEU A 189 7.54 15.08 5.79
CA LEU A 189 7.51 13.78 5.13
C LEU A 189 6.25 13.03 5.52
N ILE A 190 5.66 12.34 4.56
CA ILE A 190 4.49 11.47 4.77
C ILE A 190 4.88 10.06 4.35
N THR A 191 4.51 9.07 5.15
CA THR A 191 4.72 7.65 4.83
C THR A 191 3.42 6.88 4.94
N PRO A 192 3.21 5.84 4.10
CA PRO A 192 1.99 5.03 4.16
C PRO A 192 1.98 4.00 5.31
N SER A 193 3.06 3.93 6.11
CA SER A 193 3.20 2.97 7.19
C SER A 193 4.17 3.46 8.26
N LYS A 194 4.02 2.97 9.49
CA LYS A 194 5.02 3.18 10.57
C LYS A 194 6.35 2.55 10.20
N TRP A 195 6.31 1.37 9.57
CA TRP A 195 7.49 0.67 9.09
C TRP A 195 8.37 1.57 8.21
N LEU A 196 7.80 2.24 7.19
CA LEU A 196 8.58 3.16 6.34
C LEU A 196 8.95 4.46 7.08
N ALA A 197 8.10 4.94 8.00
CA ALA A 197 8.44 6.08 8.86
C ALA A 197 9.69 5.80 9.70
N ASP A 198 9.79 4.61 10.29
CA ASP A 198 10.92 4.23 11.14
C ASP A 198 12.22 4.07 10.35
N LEU A 199 12.15 3.56 9.13
CA LEU A 199 13.29 3.59 8.19
C LEU A 199 13.68 5.03 7.85
N THR A 200 12.72 5.87 7.53
CA THR A 200 12.97 7.28 7.17
C THR A 200 13.67 8.03 8.31
N ARG A 201 13.24 7.84 9.56
CA ARG A 201 13.84 8.45 10.77
C ARG A 201 15.28 7.99 11.04
N GLN A 202 15.69 6.84 10.50
CA GLN A 202 17.06 6.34 10.60
C GLN A 202 17.96 6.83 9.46
N SER A 203 17.40 7.51 8.45
CA SER A 203 18.13 8.00 7.27
C SER A 203 18.64 9.43 7.45
N PHE A 204 19.29 9.98 6.42
CA PHE A 204 19.68 11.38 6.40
C PHE A 204 18.48 12.36 6.32
N LEU A 205 17.25 11.86 6.11
CA LEU A 205 16.02 12.65 6.16
C LEU A 205 15.44 12.82 7.57
N LYS A 206 16.09 12.31 8.60
CA LYS A 206 15.67 12.34 10.01
C LYS A 206 15.43 13.74 10.60
N GLU A 207 15.91 14.79 9.94
CA GLU A 207 15.70 16.19 10.36
C GLU A 207 14.24 16.65 10.18
N TYR A 208 13.46 15.96 9.33
CA TYR A 208 12.09 16.35 9.02
C TYR A 208 11.07 15.65 9.92
N PRO A 209 9.95 16.32 10.24
CA PRO A 209 8.80 15.64 10.82
C PRO A 209 8.27 14.58 9.85
N VAL A 210 7.92 13.41 10.39
CA VAL A 210 7.38 12.28 9.62
C VAL A 210 5.99 11.95 10.15
N GLU A 211 4.99 12.13 9.31
CA GLU A 211 3.60 11.76 9.54
C GLU A 211 3.29 10.42 8.87
N VAL A 212 2.45 9.61 9.50
CA VAL A 212 1.98 8.34 8.93
C VAL A 212 0.55 8.52 8.44
N HIS A 213 0.36 8.44 7.13
CA HIS A 213 -0.95 8.48 6.49
C HIS A 213 -1.15 7.18 5.71
N TYR A 214 -1.89 6.24 6.29
CA TYR A 214 -2.18 4.96 5.65
C TYR A 214 -2.90 5.17 4.32
N ASN A 215 -2.52 4.35 3.33
CA ASN A 215 -3.27 4.34 2.07
C ASN A 215 -4.68 3.80 2.31
N THR A 216 -5.64 4.36 1.61
CA THR A 216 -7.04 3.93 1.63
C THR A 216 -7.39 3.14 0.39
N ILE A 217 -8.47 2.37 0.44
CA ILE A 217 -9.06 1.69 -0.69
C ILE A 217 -10.50 2.18 -0.90
N ASP A 218 -10.97 2.08 -2.13
CA ASP A 218 -12.36 2.34 -2.46
C ASP A 218 -13.24 1.14 -2.10
N THR A 219 -13.93 1.20 -0.95
CA THR A 219 -14.82 0.15 -0.47
C THR A 219 -16.13 0.05 -1.27
N SER A 220 -16.42 0.99 -2.15
CA SER A 220 -17.50 0.84 -3.13
C SER A 220 -17.16 -0.18 -4.21
N ILE A 221 -15.87 -0.34 -4.50
CA ILE A 221 -15.31 -1.31 -5.43
C ILE A 221 -14.91 -2.59 -4.70
N PHE A 222 -14.00 -2.49 -3.71
CA PHE A 222 -13.50 -3.65 -2.96
C PHE A 222 -14.46 -4.00 -1.83
N LYS A 223 -15.32 -4.96 -2.10
CA LYS A 223 -16.33 -5.50 -1.18
C LYS A 223 -16.68 -6.94 -1.57
N PRO A 224 -17.30 -7.72 -0.68
CA PRO A 224 -17.80 -9.04 -1.03
C PRO A 224 -18.69 -8.96 -2.26
N THR A 225 -18.31 -9.69 -3.31
CA THR A 225 -18.95 -9.63 -4.64
C THR A 225 -19.30 -11.03 -5.09
N PRO A 226 -20.56 -11.32 -5.51
CA PRO A 226 -20.92 -12.63 -6.07
C PRO A 226 -19.97 -13.00 -7.21
N SER A 227 -19.55 -14.27 -7.25
CA SER A 227 -18.51 -14.74 -8.16
C SER A 227 -18.84 -16.14 -8.66
N ASP A 228 -18.75 -16.32 -9.97
CA ASP A 228 -18.80 -17.62 -10.66
C ASP A 228 -17.37 -18.21 -10.85
N PHE A 229 -16.38 -17.63 -10.18
CA PHE A 229 -14.97 -18.00 -10.36
C PHE A 229 -14.72 -19.49 -10.07
N ARG A 230 -15.30 -20.02 -9.01
CA ARG A 230 -15.14 -21.43 -8.62
C ARG A 230 -15.73 -22.37 -9.69
N GLU A 231 -16.91 -22.07 -10.20
CA GLU A 231 -17.59 -22.83 -11.23
C GLU A 231 -16.79 -22.78 -12.54
N ARG A 232 -16.41 -21.60 -12.97
CA ARG A 232 -15.66 -21.36 -14.21
C ARG A 232 -14.33 -22.10 -14.26
N TYR A 233 -13.70 -22.27 -13.11
CA TYR A 233 -12.40 -22.93 -13.01
C TYR A 233 -12.46 -24.34 -12.42
N GLY A 234 -13.63 -24.88 -12.11
CA GLY A 234 -13.83 -26.24 -11.53
C GLY A 234 -13.19 -26.36 -10.13
N LEU A 235 -13.39 -25.37 -9.28
CA LEU A 235 -12.76 -25.24 -7.95
C LEU A 235 -13.77 -25.29 -6.79
N GLN A 236 -14.98 -25.82 -7.02
CA GLN A 236 -16.06 -25.80 -6.03
C GLN A 236 -15.67 -26.53 -4.73
N ASP A 237 -14.97 -27.67 -4.86
CA ASP A 237 -14.55 -28.52 -3.74
C ASP A 237 -13.10 -28.25 -3.28
N LYS A 238 -12.48 -27.14 -3.72
CA LYS A 238 -11.10 -26.81 -3.39
C LYS A 238 -11.02 -25.66 -2.38
N ILE A 239 -10.01 -25.70 -1.54
CA ILE A 239 -9.59 -24.56 -0.72
C ILE A 239 -8.66 -23.69 -1.58
N ILE A 240 -9.08 -22.46 -1.87
CA ILE A 240 -8.35 -21.54 -2.73
C ILE A 240 -7.41 -20.68 -1.89
N VAL A 241 -6.11 -20.86 -2.08
CA VAL A 241 -5.04 -20.00 -1.56
C VAL A 241 -4.67 -18.99 -2.62
N LEU A 242 -5.00 -17.73 -2.39
CA LEU A 242 -4.85 -16.65 -3.37
C LEU A 242 -3.61 -15.80 -3.13
N GLY A 243 -2.83 -15.55 -4.18
CA GLY A 243 -1.79 -14.52 -4.21
C GLY A 243 -2.04 -13.52 -5.34
N VAL A 244 -1.85 -12.24 -5.07
CA VAL A 244 -2.03 -11.16 -6.06
C VAL A 244 -0.85 -10.21 -6.03
N ALA A 245 -0.25 -9.95 -7.19
CA ALA A 245 0.77 -8.92 -7.37
C ALA A 245 0.62 -8.23 -8.73
N ASN A 246 0.99 -6.97 -8.84
CA ASN A 246 1.06 -6.30 -10.14
C ASN A 246 2.22 -6.82 -11.00
N VAL A 247 3.35 -7.12 -10.34
CA VAL A 247 4.53 -7.76 -10.91
C VAL A 247 5.09 -8.72 -9.88
N TRP A 248 5.24 -9.97 -10.24
CA TRP A 248 5.85 -10.99 -9.40
C TRP A 248 7.37 -10.92 -9.51
N GLU A 249 8.00 -10.42 -8.47
CA GLU A 249 9.44 -10.34 -8.24
C GLU A 249 9.81 -11.20 -7.02
N ASP A 250 11.11 -11.51 -6.83
CA ASP A 250 11.59 -12.34 -5.73
C ASP A 250 11.09 -11.84 -4.36
N ARG A 251 11.11 -10.50 -4.13
CA ARG A 251 10.64 -9.90 -2.89
C ARG A 251 9.14 -10.11 -2.61
N LYS A 252 8.36 -10.50 -3.62
CA LYS A 252 6.92 -10.78 -3.50
C LYS A 252 6.61 -12.23 -3.15
N GLY A 253 7.64 -13.07 -2.98
CA GLY A 253 7.52 -14.44 -2.50
C GLY A 253 6.94 -15.43 -3.51
N LEU A 254 7.13 -15.22 -4.83
CA LEU A 254 6.68 -16.18 -5.84
C LEU A 254 7.23 -17.58 -5.61
N PHE A 255 8.50 -17.68 -5.23
CA PHE A 255 9.15 -18.97 -4.96
C PHE A 255 8.58 -19.67 -3.72
N ASP A 256 8.07 -18.92 -2.73
CA ASP A 256 7.42 -19.52 -1.56
C ASP A 256 6.08 -20.15 -1.93
N PHE A 257 5.35 -19.55 -2.90
CA PHE A 257 4.17 -20.21 -3.47
C PHE A 257 4.53 -21.50 -4.22
N TYR A 258 5.67 -21.57 -4.91
CA TYR A 258 6.11 -22.81 -5.55
C TYR A 258 6.41 -23.89 -4.54
N LYS A 259 7.13 -23.59 -3.47
CA LYS A 259 7.39 -24.54 -2.37
C LYS A 259 6.09 -24.92 -1.65
N LEU A 260 5.22 -23.96 -1.39
CA LEU A 260 3.93 -24.20 -0.77
C LEU A 260 3.08 -25.16 -1.62
N ALA A 261 3.15 -25.05 -2.94
CA ALA A 261 2.47 -25.95 -3.87
C ALA A 261 2.97 -27.41 -3.78
N GLU A 262 4.23 -27.64 -3.41
CA GLU A 262 4.81 -28.97 -3.19
C GLU A 262 4.37 -29.57 -1.83
N MET A 263 3.99 -28.72 -0.86
CA MET A 263 3.63 -29.11 0.50
C MET A 263 2.14 -29.37 0.69
N LEU A 264 1.30 -28.62 -0.03
CA LEU A 264 -0.15 -28.69 0.06
C LEU A 264 -0.69 -29.92 -0.68
N ASP A 265 -1.67 -30.61 -0.09
CA ASP A 265 -2.36 -31.74 -0.71
C ASP A 265 -3.41 -31.28 -1.74
N ASP A 266 -4.07 -32.24 -2.38
CA ASP A 266 -5.03 -32.04 -3.47
C ASP A 266 -6.34 -31.33 -3.08
N ARG A 267 -6.61 -31.13 -1.78
CA ARG A 267 -7.73 -30.30 -1.30
C ARG A 267 -7.50 -28.82 -1.59
N TYR A 268 -6.25 -28.39 -1.74
CA TYR A 268 -5.86 -27.01 -1.94
C TYR A 268 -5.56 -26.73 -3.39
N VAL A 269 -5.80 -25.49 -3.82
CA VAL A 269 -5.35 -24.94 -5.08
C VAL A 269 -4.78 -23.55 -4.85
N ILE A 270 -3.59 -23.30 -5.35
CA ILE A 270 -3.01 -21.96 -5.33
C ILE A 270 -3.45 -21.22 -6.59
N VAL A 271 -3.97 -20.01 -6.44
CA VAL A 271 -4.33 -19.11 -7.56
C VAL A 271 -3.44 -17.87 -7.48
N LEU A 272 -2.70 -17.59 -8.54
CA LEU A 272 -1.81 -16.42 -8.62
C LEU A 272 -2.26 -15.46 -9.71
N VAL A 273 -2.51 -14.20 -9.35
CA VAL A 273 -2.92 -13.13 -10.27
C VAL A 273 -1.77 -12.16 -10.49
N GLY A 274 -1.58 -11.71 -11.72
CA GLY A 274 -0.55 -10.73 -12.12
C GLY A 274 0.73 -11.35 -12.66
N LEU A 275 0.68 -12.59 -13.10
CA LEU A 275 1.81 -13.31 -13.70
C LEU A 275 2.04 -12.89 -15.15
N SER A 276 3.30 -12.88 -15.57
CA SER A 276 3.66 -12.79 -16.98
C SER A 276 3.40 -14.11 -17.72
N GLU A 277 3.28 -14.06 -19.05
CA GLU A 277 3.11 -15.26 -19.87
C GLU A 277 4.22 -16.30 -19.68
N LYS A 278 5.46 -15.83 -19.49
CA LYS A 278 6.59 -16.68 -19.20
C LYS A 278 6.41 -17.42 -17.88
N GLN A 279 6.04 -16.69 -16.82
CA GLN A 279 5.81 -17.28 -15.50
C GLN A 279 4.67 -18.31 -15.53
N ILE A 280 3.58 -18.03 -16.24
CA ILE A 280 2.45 -18.97 -16.37
C ILE A 280 2.89 -20.30 -17.02
N LYS A 281 3.77 -20.25 -18.02
CA LYS A 281 4.27 -21.47 -18.69
C LYS A 281 5.19 -22.31 -17.79
N GLU A 282 5.78 -21.70 -16.79
CA GLU A 282 6.73 -22.32 -15.87
C GLU A 282 6.07 -22.73 -14.53
N LEU A 283 4.73 -22.54 -14.36
CA LEU A 283 4.03 -22.85 -13.13
C LEU A 283 3.99 -24.34 -12.80
N PRO A 284 4.14 -24.75 -11.54
CA PRO A 284 3.76 -26.06 -11.05
C PRO A 284 2.29 -26.40 -11.38
N LYS A 285 1.99 -27.70 -11.58
CA LYS A 285 0.67 -28.15 -12.06
C LYS A 285 -0.49 -27.81 -11.11
N ASN A 286 -0.24 -27.69 -9.84
CA ASN A 286 -1.23 -27.37 -8.79
C ASN A 286 -1.35 -25.86 -8.53
N ILE A 287 -0.71 -25.01 -9.35
CA ILE A 287 -0.88 -23.55 -9.33
C ILE A 287 -1.64 -23.11 -10.57
N LYS A 288 -2.72 -22.37 -10.36
CA LYS A 288 -3.48 -21.72 -11.42
C LYS A 288 -3.04 -20.27 -11.60
N GLY A 289 -2.47 -19.94 -12.75
CA GLY A 289 -1.97 -18.61 -13.08
C GLY A 289 -2.97 -17.78 -13.86
N ILE A 290 -3.13 -16.51 -13.47
CA ILE A 290 -3.91 -15.49 -14.18
C ILE A 290 -2.96 -14.33 -14.50
N GLN A 291 -2.92 -13.89 -15.77
CA GLN A 291 -2.04 -12.80 -16.17
C GLN A 291 -2.45 -11.49 -15.51
N ARG A 292 -3.58 -10.96 -15.87
CA ARG A 292 -4.12 -9.70 -15.37
C ARG A 292 -5.63 -9.74 -15.47
N THR A 293 -6.27 -9.17 -14.45
CA THR A 293 -7.71 -8.92 -14.50
C THR A 293 -8.03 -7.74 -15.43
N ASN A 294 -9.17 -7.79 -16.09
CA ASN A 294 -9.62 -6.77 -17.03
C ASN A 294 -10.27 -5.57 -16.31
N SER A 295 -10.69 -5.79 -15.07
CA SER A 295 -11.35 -4.75 -14.27
C SER A 295 -11.12 -4.97 -12.77
N PRO A 296 -11.29 -3.93 -11.94
CA PRO A 296 -11.32 -4.09 -10.50
C PRO A 296 -12.41 -5.05 -10.02
N GLN A 297 -13.57 -5.08 -10.69
CA GLN A 297 -14.70 -5.97 -10.36
C GLN A 297 -14.33 -7.45 -10.54
N GLU A 298 -13.58 -7.79 -11.60
CA GLU A 298 -13.07 -9.14 -11.79
C GLU A 298 -12.10 -9.52 -10.65
N LEU A 299 -11.25 -8.59 -10.23
CA LEU A 299 -10.32 -8.81 -9.12
C LEU A 299 -11.07 -9.00 -7.79
N THR A 300 -12.12 -8.21 -7.51
CA THR A 300 -12.94 -8.38 -6.30
C THR A 300 -13.67 -9.72 -6.29
N ALA A 301 -14.14 -10.20 -7.45
CA ALA A 301 -14.76 -11.51 -7.58
C ALA A 301 -13.78 -12.66 -7.26
N ILE A 302 -12.50 -12.51 -7.66
CA ILE A 302 -11.43 -13.47 -7.35
C ILE A 302 -11.10 -13.43 -5.84
N TYR A 303 -10.94 -12.25 -5.25
CA TYR A 303 -10.73 -12.12 -3.81
C TYR A 303 -11.88 -12.79 -3.05
N THR A 304 -13.12 -12.46 -3.39
CA THR A 304 -14.31 -13.03 -2.72
C THR A 304 -14.40 -14.54 -2.87
N ALA A 305 -13.96 -15.11 -3.98
CA ALA A 305 -13.97 -16.55 -4.21
C ALA A 305 -12.89 -17.30 -3.41
N ALA A 306 -11.81 -16.64 -2.97
CA ALA A 306 -10.73 -17.28 -2.25
C ALA A 306 -11.09 -17.58 -0.79
N ASP A 307 -10.51 -18.64 -0.21
CA ASP A 307 -10.68 -18.99 1.21
C ASP A 307 -9.67 -18.28 2.09
N VAL A 308 -8.46 -18.04 1.55
CA VAL A 308 -7.39 -17.30 2.21
C VAL A 308 -6.56 -16.54 1.18
N PHE A 309 -6.18 -15.32 1.53
CA PHE A 309 -5.22 -14.54 0.79
C PHE A 309 -3.84 -14.64 1.47
N VAL A 310 -2.79 -14.87 0.70
CA VAL A 310 -1.42 -14.98 1.21
C VAL A 310 -0.56 -13.91 0.56
N ASN A 311 0.16 -13.14 1.37
CA ASN A 311 1.15 -12.18 0.90
C ASN A 311 2.52 -12.50 1.54
N PRO A 312 3.34 -13.34 0.91
CA PRO A 312 4.67 -13.70 1.40
C PRO A 312 5.73 -12.69 0.93
N SER A 313 5.37 -11.41 0.88
CA SER A 313 6.33 -10.35 0.55
C SER A 313 7.33 -10.17 1.70
N VAL A 314 8.61 -10.27 1.40
CA VAL A 314 9.70 -10.02 2.36
C VAL A 314 10.09 -8.54 2.42
N GLU A 315 9.52 -7.72 1.56
CA GLU A 315 9.68 -6.26 1.55
C GLU A 315 8.44 -5.58 0.96
N GLU A 316 7.72 -4.84 1.77
CA GLU A 316 6.50 -4.14 1.39
C GLU A 316 6.37 -2.82 2.15
N ASN A 317 6.04 -1.73 1.46
CA ASN A 317 5.96 -0.38 2.05
C ASN A 317 4.57 -0.05 2.61
N PHE A 318 3.54 -0.79 2.19
CA PHE A 318 2.18 -0.72 2.74
C PHE A 318 1.42 -2.04 2.60
N GLY A 319 1.33 -2.61 1.38
CA GLY A 319 0.57 -3.82 1.12
C GLY A 319 -0.90 -3.55 0.82
N MET A 320 -1.21 -2.98 -0.34
CA MET A 320 -2.61 -2.76 -0.77
C MET A 320 -3.38 -4.06 -0.92
N THR A 321 -2.75 -5.11 -1.44
CA THR A 321 -3.43 -6.38 -1.76
C THR A 321 -4.00 -7.13 -0.55
N PRO A 322 -3.35 -7.19 0.63
CA PRO A 322 -3.99 -7.69 1.84
C PRO A 322 -5.22 -6.87 2.25
N VAL A 323 -5.17 -5.54 2.13
CA VAL A 323 -6.32 -4.66 2.47
C VAL A 323 -7.48 -4.89 1.50
N GLU A 324 -7.20 -5.04 0.21
CA GLU A 324 -8.19 -5.37 -0.82
C GLU A 324 -8.86 -6.72 -0.55
N ALA A 325 -8.08 -7.75 -0.21
CA ALA A 325 -8.59 -9.07 0.14
C ALA A 325 -9.53 -9.01 1.36
N GLN A 326 -9.12 -8.33 2.41
CA GLN A 326 -9.90 -8.16 3.64
C GLN A 326 -11.22 -7.42 3.36
N ALA A 327 -11.20 -6.35 2.58
CA ALA A 327 -12.39 -5.62 2.20
C ALA A 327 -13.37 -6.50 1.37
N CYS A 328 -12.85 -7.49 0.64
CA CYS A 328 -13.65 -8.49 -0.06
C CYS A 328 -14.09 -9.68 0.83
N GLY A 329 -13.82 -9.64 2.14
CA GLY A 329 -14.20 -10.67 3.10
C GLY A 329 -13.26 -11.87 3.13
N THR A 330 -12.05 -11.78 2.60
CA THR A 330 -11.08 -12.86 2.54
C THR A 330 -9.98 -12.64 3.58
N PRO A 331 -9.78 -13.54 4.55
CA PRO A 331 -8.74 -13.43 5.56
C PRO A 331 -7.36 -13.46 4.93
N SER A 332 -6.42 -12.74 5.54
CA SER A 332 -5.07 -12.61 5.02
C SER A 332 -4.03 -13.24 5.95
N ILE A 333 -3.01 -13.87 5.35
CA ILE A 333 -1.78 -14.30 6.01
C ILE A 333 -0.63 -13.54 5.38
N VAL A 334 0.18 -12.86 6.18
CA VAL A 334 1.30 -12.03 5.72
C VAL A 334 2.58 -12.37 6.48
N TYR A 335 3.72 -12.07 5.89
CA TYR A 335 5.01 -12.15 6.57
C TYR A 335 5.21 -10.98 7.53
N GLU A 336 5.91 -11.24 8.65
CA GLU A 336 6.39 -10.24 9.60
C GLU A 336 7.51 -9.37 9.02
N ASP A 337 7.96 -8.36 9.77
CA ASP A 337 9.04 -7.42 9.41
C ASP A 337 8.79 -6.57 8.15
N THR A 338 7.53 -6.42 7.75
CA THR A 338 7.11 -5.56 6.65
C THR A 338 5.95 -4.65 7.07
N ALA A 339 5.62 -3.65 6.26
CA ALA A 339 4.44 -2.82 6.53
C ALA A 339 3.13 -3.63 6.50
N CYS A 340 3.09 -4.79 5.84
CA CYS A 340 1.92 -5.67 5.87
C CYS A 340 1.60 -6.18 7.26
N GLU A 341 2.62 -6.40 8.11
CA GLU A 341 2.44 -6.85 9.49
C GLU A 341 1.59 -5.87 10.30
N GLU A 342 1.94 -4.57 10.28
CA GLU A 342 1.19 -3.58 11.06
C GLU A 342 -0.27 -3.47 10.61
N ILE A 343 -0.52 -3.58 9.31
CA ILE A 343 -1.86 -3.53 8.74
C ILE A 343 -2.65 -4.80 9.10
N ALA A 344 -2.02 -5.97 8.98
CA ALA A 344 -2.65 -7.25 9.32
C ALA A 344 -3.03 -7.33 10.79
N ARG A 345 -2.13 -6.91 11.70
CA ARG A 345 -2.39 -6.91 13.15
C ARG A 345 -3.55 -5.98 13.53
N GLN A 346 -3.66 -4.81 12.91
CA GLN A 346 -4.76 -3.87 13.15
C GLN A 346 -6.13 -4.45 12.76
N ASN A 347 -6.16 -5.33 11.77
CA ASN A 347 -7.38 -5.89 11.20
C ASN A 347 -7.64 -7.36 11.60
N GLY A 348 -6.92 -7.89 12.61
CA GLY A 348 -7.11 -9.23 13.11
C GLY A 348 -6.71 -10.35 12.16
N ASN A 349 -5.82 -10.08 11.21
CA ASN A 349 -5.29 -11.06 10.28
C ASN A 349 -4.00 -11.71 10.80
N THR A 350 -3.62 -12.83 10.18
CA THR A 350 -2.50 -13.64 10.64
C THR A 350 -1.17 -13.09 10.14
N VAL A 351 -0.19 -12.99 11.04
CA VAL A 351 1.20 -12.65 10.75
C VAL A 351 2.06 -13.86 11.10
N VAL A 352 2.94 -14.25 10.19
CA VAL A 352 3.84 -15.40 10.37
C VAL A 352 5.28 -15.01 10.07
N PRO A 353 6.28 -15.72 10.62
CA PRO A 353 7.69 -15.57 10.24
C PRO A 353 7.90 -15.68 8.73
N GLN A 354 8.95 -15.05 8.21
CA GLN A 354 9.32 -15.14 6.80
C GLN A 354 9.88 -16.55 6.46
N ASP A 355 9.01 -17.54 6.60
CA ASP A 355 9.28 -18.96 6.36
C ASP A 355 8.06 -19.68 5.75
N VAL A 356 8.30 -20.47 4.72
CA VAL A 356 7.23 -21.20 4.02
C VAL A 356 6.56 -22.27 4.88
N ASN A 357 7.27 -22.86 5.87
CA ASN A 357 6.66 -23.82 6.80
C ASN A 357 5.65 -23.12 7.69
N ALA A 358 5.95 -21.92 8.17
CA ALA A 358 5.02 -21.12 8.95
C ALA A 358 3.75 -20.74 8.15
N LEU A 359 3.90 -20.43 6.85
CA LEU A 359 2.76 -20.25 5.94
C LEU A 359 1.93 -21.54 5.82
N TYR A 360 2.58 -22.68 5.59
CA TYR A 360 1.93 -23.97 5.46
C TYR A 360 1.14 -24.34 6.73
N GLU A 361 1.76 -24.22 7.91
CA GLU A 361 1.10 -24.48 9.19
C GLU A 361 -0.10 -23.55 9.42
N SER A 362 0.07 -22.27 9.11
CA SER A 362 -1.02 -21.29 9.22
C SER A 362 -2.18 -21.60 8.28
N ILE A 363 -1.92 -21.97 7.02
CA ILE A 363 -2.95 -22.31 6.04
C ILE A 363 -3.66 -23.61 6.45
N THR A 364 -2.93 -24.68 6.80
CA THR A 364 -3.51 -25.99 7.12
C THR A 364 -4.14 -26.04 8.50
N GLY A 365 -3.68 -25.22 9.45
CA GLY A 365 -4.27 -25.07 10.78
C GLY A 365 -5.57 -24.27 10.82
N HIS A 366 -5.88 -23.48 9.78
CA HIS A 366 -7.16 -22.80 9.68
C HIS A 366 -8.27 -23.81 9.36
N LYS A 367 -9.32 -23.81 10.17
CA LYS A 367 -10.57 -24.54 9.84
C LYS A 367 -11.31 -23.74 8.77
N PHE A 368 -10.90 -23.89 7.53
CA PHE A 368 -11.73 -23.44 6.42
C PHE A 368 -12.96 -24.31 6.36
N ALA A 369 -14.14 -23.74 6.52
CA ALA A 369 -15.39 -24.46 6.39
C ALA A 369 -15.51 -24.89 4.92
N GLY A 370 -15.18 -26.16 4.66
CA GLY A 370 -15.31 -26.73 3.32
C GLY A 370 -16.74 -26.57 2.80
N GLY A 371 -16.92 -25.88 1.71
CA GLY A 371 -18.14 -25.86 0.90
C GLY A 371 -19.31 -24.99 1.35
N VAL A 372 -19.32 -24.45 2.57
CA VAL A 372 -20.33 -23.44 2.99
C VAL A 372 -19.58 -22.28 3.62
N THR A 373 -19.49 -21.20 2.89
CA THR A 373 -18.79 -19.98 3.32
C THR A 373 -19.62 -19.24 4.37
N ASN A 374 -19.41 -19.56 5.66
CA ASN A 374 -19.62 -18.56 6.70
C ASN A 374 -18.48 -17.54 6.61
N LYS A 375 -18.40 -16.83 5.48
CA LYS A 375 -17.49 -15.71 5.34
C LYS A 375 -17.98 -14.60 6.26
N CYS A 376 -17.11 -14.17 7.17
CA CYS A 376 -17.36 -12.96 7.92
C CYS A 376 -17.41 -11.80 6.93
N THR A 377 -18.59 -11.28 6.65
CA THR A 377 -18.77 -10.10 5.82
C THR A 377 -18.64 -8.88 6.73
N ILE A 378 -17.58 -8.09 6.55
CA ILE A 378 -17.44 -6.82 7.27
C ILE A 378 -18.22 -5.76 6.49
N ILE A 379 -19.31 -5.27 7.08
CA ILE A 379 -20.06 -4.12 6.56
C ILE A 379 -19.67 -2.91 7.39
N CYS A 380 -18.92 -1.98 6.79
CA CYS A 380 -18.59 -0.71 7.42
C CYS A 380 -19.76 0.26 7.28
N ILE A 381 -20.37 0.61 8.41
CA ILE A 381 -21.42 1.63 8.47
C ILE A 381 -20.76 2.93 8.96
N PRO A 382 -20.61 3.97 8.13
CA PRO A 382 -19.81 5.14 8.48
C PRO A 382 -20.42 5.94 9.64
N ARG A 383 -21.69 6.21 9.60
CA ARG A 383 -22.49 6.84 10.65
C ARG A 383 -23.97 6.63 10.37
N THR A 384 -24.73 6.28 11.40
CA THR A 384 -26.18 6.21 11.31
C THR A 384 -26.80 7.61 11.30
N ASN A 385 -27.88 7.78 10.54
CA ASN A 385 -28.56 9.05 10.39
C ASN A 385 -29.60 9.31 11.50
N SER A 386 -29.94 8.27 12.27
CA SER A 386 -30.90 8.38 13.37
C SER A 386 -30.65 7.30 14.45
N PRO A 387 -31.11 7.55 15.70
CA PRO A 387 -31.11 6.54 16.75
C PRO A 387 -31.89 5.27 16.38
N GLN A 388 -32.95 5.41 15.59
CA GLN A 388 -33.77 4.27 15.13
C GLN A 388 -32.99 3.38 14.16
N GLU A 389 -32.21 3.93 13.28
CA GLU A 389 -31.33 3.18 12.38
C GLU A 389 -30.27 2.43 13.18
N LEU A 390 -29.65 3.07 14.17
CA LEU A 390 -28.68 2.43 15.07
C LEU A 390 -29.32 1.30 15.89
N ALA A 391 -30.51 1.52 16.44
CA ALA A 391 -31.26 0.50 17.17
C ALA A 391 -31.63 -0.72 16.29
N ALA A 392 -31.97 -0.49 15.02
CA ALA A 392 -32.23 -1.56 14.07
C ALA A 392 -30.98 -2.42 13.79
N ILE A 393 -29.80 -1.79 13.73
CA ILE A 393 -28.53 -2.49 13.58
C ILE A 393 -28.21 -3.34 14.80
N TYR A 394 -28.35 -2.80 16.02
CA TYR A 394 -28.19 -3.57 17.25
C TYR A 394 -29.15 -4.75 17.29
N THR A 395 -30.45 -4.52 17.05
CA THR A 395 -31.48 -5.57 17.07
C THR A 395 -31.24 -6.70 16.05
N ALA A 396 -30.63 -6.38 14.91
CA ALA A 396 -30.31 -7.34 13.87
C ALA A 396 -29.03 -8.16 14.17
N ALA A 397 -28.24 -7.75 15.15
CA ALA A 397 -26.98 -8.41 15.50
C ALA A 397 -27.22 -9.51 16.53
N ASP A 398 -26.61 -10.68 16.33
CA ASP A 398 -26.58 -11.77 17.32
C ASP A 398 -25.68 -11.41 18.51
N VAL A 399 -24.61 -10.67 18.27
CA VAL A 399 -23.63 -10.24 19.27
C VAL A 399 -23.08 -8.86 18.92
N PHE A 400 -22.99 -8.00 19.91
CA PHE A 400 -22.25 -6.73 19.82
C PHE A 400 -20.88 -6.89 20.49
N ALA A 401 -19.80 -6.74 19.75
CA ALA A 401 -18.44 -6.78 20.27
C ALA A 401 -17.90 -5.35 20.44
N ASN A 402 -17.52 -5.01 21.67
CA ASN A 402 -16.86 -3.73 22.01
C ASN A 402 -15.40 -3.99 22.46
N PRO A 403 -14.43 -4.04 21.55
CA PRO A 403 -13.05 -4.36 21.87
C PRO A 403 -12.26 -3.11 22.31
N THR A 404 -12.84 -2.25 23.13
CA THR A 404 -12.17 -1.04 23.62
C THR A 404 -11.07 -1.40 24.64
N TYR A 405 -9.91 -0.74 24.53
CA TYR A 405 -8.80 -0.91 25.48
C TYR A 405 -8.88 0.03 26.66
N GLU A 406 -9.61 1.13 26.53
CA GLU A 406 -9.81 2.15 27.56
C GLU A 406 -11.13 2.87 27.28
N ASP A 407 -12.07 2.79 28.22
CA ASP A 407 -13.33 3.52 28.18
C ASP A 407 -13.82 3.72 29.61
N ASN A 408 -14.31 4.92 29.92
CA ASN A 408 -14.78 5.24 31.25
C ASN A 408 -16.17 4.68 31.55
N TYR A 409 -17.06 4.69 30.55
CA TYR A 409 -18.43 4.20 30.67
C TYR A 409 -19.07 4.05 29.26
N PRO A 410 -18.83 2.94 28.55
CA PRO A 410 -19.27 2.80 27.16
C PRO A 410 -20.80 2.64 27.05
N THR A 411 -21.49 3.74 26.75
CA THR A 411 -22.97 3.74 26.56
C THR A 411 -23.43 2.82 25.43
N VAL A 412 -22.59 2.57 24.45
CA VAL A 412 -22.87 1.63 23.34
C VAL A 412 -23.15 0.20 23.83
N ASN A 413 -22.57 -0.21 24.95
CA ASN A 413 -22.86 -1.49 25.58
C ASN A 413 -24.30 -1.51 26.11
N LEU A 414 -24.76 -0.41 26.74
CA LEU A 414 -26.13 -0.27 27.25
C LEU A 414 -27.15 -0.19 26.09
N GLU A 415 -26.81 0.51 25.04
CA GLU A 415 -27.64 0.64 23.85
C GLU A 415 -27.88 -0.70 23.18
N ALA A 416 -26.81 -1.51 22.98
CA ALA A 416 -26.90 -2.83 22.42
C ALA A 416 -27.77 -3.77 23.28
N GLN A 417 -27.56 -3.77 24.61
CA GLN A 417 -28.37 -4.55 25.56
C GLN A 417 -29.83 -4.12 25.57
N ALA A 418 -30.12 -2.81 25.52
CA ALA A 418 -31.48 -2.28 25.42
C ALA A 418 -32.22 -2.74 24.14
N CYS A 419 -31.46 -3.04 23.08
CA CYS A 419 -31.98 -3.62 21.82
C CYS A 419 -32.06 -5.16 21.86
N GLY A 420 -31.75 -5.80 22.99
CA GLY A 420 -31.76 -7.24 23.16
C GLY A 420 -30.52 -7.97 22.63
N THR A 421 -29.48 -7.25 22.27
CA THR A 421 -28.25 -7.80 21.70
C THR A 421 -27.24 -8.15 22.79
N ARG A 422 -26.71 -9.37 22.74
CA ARG A 422 -25.64 -9.83 23.64
C ARG A 422 -24.37 -9.01 23.42
N VAL A 423 -23.70 -8.61 24.53
CA VAL A 423 -22.46 -7.82 24.46
C VAL A 423 -21.26 -8.66 24.87
N ILE A 424 -20.19 -8.56 24.10
CA ILE A 424 -18.85 -9.05 24.45
C ILE A 424 -17.90 -7.87 24.52
N THR A 425 -17.22 -7.67 25.64
CA THR A 425 -16.30 -6.55 25.84
C THR A 425 -15.05 -6.98 26.63
N TYR A 426 -13.98 -6.16 26.58
CA TYR A 426 -12.84 -6.39 27.47
C TYR A 426 -13.17 -5.95 28.90
N ASP A 427 -12.57 -6.63 29.87
CA ASP A 427 -12.59 -6.23 31.28
C ASP A 427 -11.62 -5.05 31.49
N THR A 428 -12.07 -3.83 31.13
CA THR A 428 -11.25 -2.62 31.17
C THR A 428 -12.11 -1.39 31.49
N GLY A 429 -11.56 -0.46 32.27
CA GLY A 429 -12.25 0.78 32.66
C GLY A 429 -13.66 0.53 33.23
N GLY A 430 -14.62 1.32 32.79
CA GLY A 430 -16.04 1.20 33.16
C GLY A 430 -16.85 0.18 32.36
N CYS A 431 -16.22 -0.64 31.50
CA CYS A 431 -16.94 -1.62 30.69
C CYS A 431 -17.72 -2.61 31.57
N ARG A 432 -17.16 -3.01 32.72
CA ARG A 432 -17.78 -3.92 33.68
C ARG A 432 -19.10 -3.39 34.25
N GLU A 433 -19.22 -2.10 34.41
CA GLU A 433 -20.41 -1.44 34.97
C GLU A 433 -21.55 -1.33 33.95
N THR A 434 -21.25 -1.52 32.68
CA THR A 434 -22.17 -1.32 31.56
C THR A 434 -22.74 -2.60 30.97
N ILE A 435 -22.48 -3.77 31.57
CA ILE A 435 -23.04 -5.05 31.11
C ILE A 435 -23.65 -5.86 32.26
N ASP A 436 -24.70 -6.64 31.96
CA ASP A 436 -25.54 -7.31 32.96
C ASP A 436 -25.01 -8.64 33.48
N GLY A 437 -23.87 -9.12 33.07
CA GLY A 437 -23.21 -10.35 33.54
C GLY A 437 -23.98 -11.65 33.38
N LYS A 438 -25.23 -11.61 32.92
CA LYS A 438 -26.09 -12.80 32.67
C LYS A 438 -26.10 -13.21 31.21
N THR A 439 -26.15 -12.22 30.34
CA THR A 439 -26.22 -12.38 28.88
C THR A 439 -24.98 -11.92 28.18
N CYS A 440 -24.08 -11.21 28.87
CA CYS A 440 -22.90 -10.57 28.36
C CYS A 440 -21.61 -11.21 28.90
N GLU A 441 -20.53 -11.14 28.15
CA GLU A 441 -19.25 -11.78 28.48
C GLU A 441 -18.09 -10.77 28.54
N TYR A 442 -17.17 -10.99 29.50
CA TYR A 442 -15.87 -10.31 29.53
C TYR A 442 -14.79 -11.19 28.91
N LEU A 443 -13.95 -10.60 28.11
CA LEU A 443 -12.70 -11.21 27.68
C LEU A 443 -11.56 -10.62 28.50
N THR A 444 -10.83 -11.46 29.20
CA THR A 444 -9.60 -11.05 29.86
C THR A 444 -8.53 -10.77 28.82
N LYS A 445 -7.82 -9.66 28.97
CA LYS A 445 -6.65 -9.37 28.12
C LYS A 445 -5.61 -10.48 28.31
N THR A 446 -5.38 -11.29 27.32
CA THR A 446 -4.12 -12.05 27.22
C THR A 446 -2.99 -11.05 26.97
N LYS A 447 -1.98 -11.06 27.83
CA LYS A 447 -0.80 -10.21 27.76
C LYS A 447 0.00 -10.45 26.49
#